data_833f25f2e1e1865d1c2b8b66a3bd5be8
#
_entry.id   833f25f2e1e1865d1c2b8b66a3bd5be8
#
_cell.length_a   1.000
_cell.length_b   1.000
_cell.length_c   1.000
_cell.angle_alpha   90.00
_cell.angle_beta   90.00
_cell.angle_gamma   90.00
#
_symmetry.space_group_name_H-M   'P 1'
#
loop_
_entity.id
_entity.type
_entity.pdbx_description
1 polymer ?
#
loop_
_entity_poly.entity_id
_entity_poly.type
_entity_poly.pdbx_seq_one_letter_code
_entity_poly.pdbx_strand_id
1 'polypeptide(L)'
;MTSDDHDPAQPERHINIHFSPEIMAGHYANFANVSHSDYEFTITFARVDHEVEEDEIPGVVVARLNLSAKFMQELIDAMTDNYSKWRTREGIKNLPEIDQ
;
A
#
# COMPACT_ATOMS: atom_id res chain seq x y z
N MET A 1 14.08 -10.53 -17.59
CA MET A 1 14.71 -11.29 -17.58
C MET A 1 14.35 -12.16 -16.92
N THR A 2 14.54 -12.43 -16.35
CA THR A 2 14.22 -13.53 -15.88
C THR A 2 15.31 -14.00 -15.20
N SER A 3 15.21 -15.06 -14.72
CA SER A 3 16.30 -15.66 -14.06
C SER A 3 17.41 -15.86 -15.02
N ASP A 4 17.21 -15.55 -16.26
CA ASP A 4 18.31 -15.68 -17.17
C ASP A 4 19.42 -14.75 -16.85
N ASP A 5 19.15 -13.67 -16.07
CA ASP A 5 20.20 -12.82 -15.66
C ASP A 5 20.95 -13.35 -14.48
N HIS A 6 20.56 -14.44 -13.96
CA HIS A 6 21.20 -14.97 -12.78
C HIS A 6 22.59 -15.49 -13.11
N ASP A 7 23.58 -15.06 -12.35
CA ASP A 7 24.95 -15.53 -12.49
C ASP A 7 25.06 -16.85 -11.76
N PRO A 8 25.33 -17.95 -12.46
CA PRO A 8 25.39 -19.24 -11.77
C PRO A 8 26.47 -19.34 -10.70
N ALA A 9 27.46 -18.44 -10.71
CA ALA A 9 28.48 -18.45 -9.67
C ALA A 9 28.03 -17.77 -8.39
N GLN A 10 26.88 -17.12 -8.39
CA GLN A 10 26.38 -16.42 -7.22
C GLN A 10 25.16 -17.14 -6.67
N PRO A 11 25.01 -17.14 -5.37
CA PRO A 11 23.82 -17.76 -4.81
C PRO A 11 22.58 -16.97 -5.19
N GLU A 12 21.50 -17.70 -5.30
CA GLU A 12 20.22 -17.09 -5.57
C GLU A 12 19.80 -16.28 -4.37
N ARG A 13 19.19 -15.13 -4.60
CA ARG A 13 18.77 -14.26 -3.50
C ARG A 13 17.29 -14.40 -3.27
N HIS A 14 16.92 -14.48 -2.01
CA HIS A 14 15.52 -14.57 -1.62
C HIS A 14 15.24 -13.55 -0.56
N ILE A 15 14.08 -12.91 -0.65
CA ILE A 15 13.65 -12.00 0.39
C ILE A 15 12.85 -12.81 1.40
N ASN A 16 13.33 -12.76 2.64
CA ASN A 16 12.70 -13.53 3.71
C ASN A 16 12.06 -12.55 4.66
N ILE A 17 10.74 -12.49 4.66
CA ILE A 17 10.00 -11.47 5.40
C ILE A 17 9.39 -12.08 6.63
N HIS A 18 9.66 -11.44 7.77
CA HIS A 18 9.17 -11.93 9.06
C HIS A 18 8.17 -10.95 9.64
N PHE A 19 7.14 -11.48 10.27
CA PHE A 19 6.17 -10.68 10.99
C PHE A 19 6.42 -10.85 12.49
N SER A 20 6.52 -9.73 13.21
CA SER A 20 6.46 -9.84 14.64
C SER A 20 4.99 -9.88 15.05
N PRO A 21 4.68 -10.54 16.16
CA PRO A 21 3.27 -10.65 16.56
C PRO A 21 2.59 -9.30 16.73
N GLU A 22 3.35 -8.28 17.15
CA GLU A 22 2.76 -6.98 17.43
C GLU A 22 2.24 -6.29 16.19
N ILE A 23 2.83 -6.58 15.02
CA ILE A 23 2.41 -5.86 13.82
C ILE A 23 1.64 -6.73 12.86
N MET A 24 1.38 -7.99 13.22
CA MET A 24 0.69 -8.88 12.30
C MET A 24 -0.69 -8.40 11.94
N ALA A 25 -1.41 -7.83 12.89
CA ALA A 25 -2.78 -7.36 12.63
C ALA A 25 -2.81 -6.09 11.81
N GLY A 26 -1.72 -5.33 11.80
CA GLY A 26 -1.68 -4.07 11.08
C GLY A 26 -2.43 -2.98 11.80
N HIS A 27 -2.53 -1.85 11.13
CA HIS A 27 -3.25 -0.68 11.63
C HIS A 27 -4.22 -0.20 10.58
N TYR A 28 -5.39 0.18 11.01
CA TYR A 28 -6.36 0.74 10.09
C TYR A 28 -6.03 2.21 9.85
N ALA A 29 -6.07 2.64 8.61
CA ALA A 29 -5.86 4.03 8.27
C ALA A 29 -6.87 4.41 7.20
N ASN A 30 -7.44 5.61 7.32
CA ASN A 30 -8.36 6.10 6.31
C ASN A 30 -7.95 7.50 5.85
N PHE A 31 -6.73 7.90 6.14
CA PHE A 31 -6.20 9.18 5.70
C PHE A 31 -4.71 9.01 5.46
N ALA A 32 -4.20 9.66 4.43
CA ALA A 32 -2.78 9.65 4.19
C ALA A 32 -2.35 10.98 3.61
N ASN A 33 -1.16 11.39 4.00
CA ASN A 33 -0.52 12.58 3.46
C ASN A 33 0.83 12.16 2.91
N VAL A 34 1.15 12.62 1.71
CA VAL A 34 2.41 12.27 1.07
C VAL A 34 3.19 13.55 0.85
N SER A 35 4.44 13.54 1.28
CA SER A 35 5.35 14.65 1.04
C SER A 35 6.68 14.10 0.52
N HIS A 36 7.55 15.00 0.10
CA HIS A 36 8.82 14.55 -0.46
C HIS A 36 9.89 15.60 -0.26
N SER A 37 11.11 15.13 -0.27
CA SER A 37 12.30 15.96 -0.37
C SER A 37 12.98 15.61 -1.70
N ASP A 38 14.21 16.07 -1.86
CA ASP A 38 14.96 15.72 -3.07
C ASP A 38 15.32 14.24 -3.11
N TYR A 39 15.27 13.55 -1.97
CA TYR A 39 15.81 12.21 -1.90
C TYR A 39 14.80 11.14 -1.50
N GLU A 40 13.72 11.51 -0.88
CA GLU A 40 12.81 10.49 -0.37
C GLU A 40 11.40 11.01 -0.27
N PHE A 41 10.47 10.08 -0.19
CA PHE A 41 9.07 10.39 0.04
C PHE A 41 8.70 9.95 1.44
N THR A 42 7.80 10.69 2.05
CA THR A 42 7.27 10.33 3.37
C THR A 42 5.76 10.19 3.27
N ILE A 43 5.26 9.06 3.70
CA ILE A 43 3.81 8.83 3.76
C ILE A 43 3.42 8.79 5.22
N THR A 44 2.48 9.64 5.60
CA THR A 44 1.94 9.66 6.95
C THR A 44 0.53 9.13 6.87
N PHE A 45 0.28 8.02 7.56
CA PHE A 45 -1.05 7.41 7.60
C PHE A 45 -1.72 7.75 8.92
N ALA A 46 -3.01 8.04 8.87
CA ALA A 46 -3.75 8.40 10.07
C ALA A 46 -5.13 7.77 10.03
N ARG A 47 -5.70 7.64 11.21
CA ARG A 47 -7.08 7.28 11.34
C ARG A 47 -7.83 8.53 11.80
N VAL A 48 -8.80 8.98 11.02
CA VAL A 48 -9.58 10.16 11.35
C VAL A 48 -11.02 9.73 11.59
N ASP A 49 -11.67 10.49 12.48
CA ASP A 49 -13.04 10.19 12.86
C ASP A 49 -13.96 11.12 12.09
N HIS A 50 -14.48 10.63 10.98
CA HIS A 50 -15.32 11.45 10.10
C HIS A 50 -16.73 11.67 10.64
N GLU A 51 -17.08 11.03 11.75
CA GLU A 51 -18.41 11.18 12.29
C GLU A 51 -18.54 12.32 13.29
N VAL A 52 -17.43 12.99 13.58
CA VAL A 52 -17.48 14.14 14.46
C VAL A 52 -18.00 15.32 13.68
N GLU A 53 -18.97 16.05 14.26
CA GLU A 53 -19.60 17.14 13.56
C GLU A 53 -18.99 18.48 13.92
N GLU A 54 -17.75 18.50 14.31
CA GLU A 54 -17.06 19.74 14.63
C GLU A 54 -16.25 20.22 13.43
N ASP A 55 -15.86 21.50 13.47
CA ASP A 55 -15.06 22.05 12.39
C ASP A 55 -13.74 21.35 12.27
N GLU A 56 -13.16 20.88 13.36
CA GLU A 56 -11.91 20.14 13.33
C GLU A 56 -12.21 18.67 13.52
N ILE A 57 -11.73 17.86 12.58
CA ILE A 57 -11.91 16.42 12.65
C ILE A 57 -10.68 15.84 13.32
N PRO A 58 -10.82 15.14 14.45
CA PRO A 58 -9.66 14.57 15.11
C PRO A 58 -9.08 13.40 14.35
N GLY A 59 -7.78 13.26 14.44
CA GLY A 59 -7.09 12.17 13.79
C GLY A 59 -5.88 11.76 14.59
N VAL A 60 -5.48 10.51 14.41
CA VAL A 60 -4.31 9.97 15.08
C VAL A 60 -3.41 9.34 14.04
N VAL A 61 -2.14 9.73 14.03
CA VAL A 61 -1.17 9.12 13.13
C VAL A 61 -0.93 7.70 13.59
N VAL A 62 -1.03 6.77 12.67
CA VAL A 62 -0.81 5.36 12.99
C VAL A 62 0.50 4.85 12.42
N ALA A 63 1.05 5.49 11.40
CA ALA A 63 2.33 5.07 10.84
C ALA A 63 2.91 6.18 9.98
N ARG A 64 4.23 6.26 9.95
CA ARG A 64 4.95 7.12 9.02
C ARG A 64 6.04 6.30 8.38
N LEU A 65 6.16 6.40 7.08
CA LEU A 65 7.13 5.63 6.33
C LEU A 65 7.94 6.55 5.44
N ASN A 66 9.24 6.34 5.40
CA ASN A 66 10.13 7.08 4.53
C ASN A 66 10.62 6.12 3.46
N LEU A 67 10.44 6.50 2.22
CA LEU A 67 10.69 5.63 1.08
C LEU A 67 11.65 6.31 0.12
N SER A 68 12.52 5.51 -0.50
CA SER A 68 13.32 6.05 -1.60
C SER A 68 12.38 6.35 -2.77
N ALA A 69 12.84 7.25 -3.64
CA ALA A 69 12.02 7.62 -4.81
C ALA A 69 11.78 6.41 -5.69
N LYS A 70 12.79 5.55 -5.83
CA LYS A 70 12.63 4.38 -6.67
C LYS A 70 11.58 3.42 -6.10
N PHE A 71 11.64 3.19 -4.80
CA PHE A 71 10.67 2.30 -4.18
C PHE A 71 9.27 2.90 -4.21
N MET A 72 9.19 4.23 -4.08
CA MET A 72 7.88 4.88 -4.16
C MET A 72 7.18 4.56 -5.48
N GLN A 73 7.92 4.56 -6.59
CA GLN A 73 7.32 4.22 -7.87
C GLN A 73 6.87 2.76 -7.90
N GLU A 74 7.69 1.88 -7.37
CA GLU A 74 7.34 0.47 -7.32
C GLU A 74 6.10 0.24 -6.46
N LEU A 75 5.99 0.99 -5.38
CA LEU A 75 4.82 0.87 -4.52
C LEU A 75 3.57 1.36 -5.21
N ILE A 76 3.66 2.49 -5.92
CA ILE A 76 2.52 2.98 -6.69
C ILE A 76 2.05 1.94 -7.69
N ASP A 77 3.00 1.30 -8.39
CA ASP A 77 2.65 0.30 -9.38
C ASP A 77 1.98 -0.90 -8.74
N ALA A 78 2.50 -1.35 -7.59
CA ALA A 78 1.91 -2.49 -6.90
C ALA A 78 0.52 -2.18 -6.40
N MET A 79 0.33 -0.98 -5.87
CA MET A 79 -0.98 -0.57 -5.37
C MET A 79 -1.98 -0.46 -6.50
N THR A 80 -1.56 0.12 -7.61
CA THR A 80 -2.42 0.27 -8.78
C THR A 80 -2.85 -1.10 -9.29
N ASP A 81 -1.92 -2.03 -9.38
CA ASP A 81 -2.22 -3.36 -9.87
C ASP A 81 -3.23 -4.06 -8.98
N ASN A 82 -3.01 -4.03 -7.69
CA ASN A 82 -3.92 -4.68 -6.77
C ASN A 82 -5.29 -4.03 -6.73
N TYR A 83 -5.31 -2.70 -6.75
CA TYR A 83 -6.57 -2.00 -6.76
C TYR A 83 -7.37 -2.31 -8.03
N SER A 84 -6.68 -2.43 -9.17
CA SER A 84 -7.34 -2.77 -10.42
C SER A 84 -7.96 -4.16 -10.35
N LYS A 85 -7.24 -5.10 -9.73
CA LYS A 85 -7.78 -6.44 -9.58
C LYS A 85 -9.02 -6.44 -8.71
N TRP A 86 -8.99 -5.68 -7.62
CA TRP A 86 -10.14 -5.58 -6.74
C TRP A 86 -11.32 -4.98 -7.48
N ARG A 87 -11.10 -3.92 -8.25
CA ARG A 87 -12.18 -3.28 -9.00
C ARG A 87 -12.80 -4.24 -10.00
N THR A 88 -11.98 -5.04 -10.66
CA THR A 88 -12.50 -6.01 -11.62
C THR A 88 -13.41 -7.02 -10.92
N ARG A 89 -12.97 -7.50 -9.75
CA ARG A 89 -13.79 -8.45 -9.00
C ARG A 89 -15.08 -7.82 -8.52
N GLU A 90 -15.03 -6.60 -8.02
CA GLU A 90 -16.24 -5.92 -7.57
C GLU A 90 -17.18 -5.63 -8.73
N GLY A 91 -16.63 -5.27 -9.89
CA GLY A 91 -17.43 -5.06 -11.06
C GLY A 91 -18.17 -6.31 -11.50
N ILE A 92 -17.47 -7.46 -11.45
CA ILE A 92 -18.10 -8.72 -11.78
C ILE A 92 -19.20 -9.06 -10.78
N LYS A 93 -18.92 -8.84 -9.49
CA LYS A 93 -19.91 -9.16 -8.46
C LYS A 93 -21.15 -8.29 -8.57
N ASN A 94 -21.00 -7.09 -9.07
CA ASN A 94 -22.11 -6.15 -9.12
C ASN A 94 -22.71 -5.99 -10.50
N LEU A 95 -22.42 -6.91 -11.41
CA LEU A 95 -23.02 -6.84 -12.73
C LEU A 95 -24.53 -7.03 -12.62
N PRO A 96 -25.30 -6.27 -13.39
CA PRO A 96 -26.76 -6.48 -13.34
C PRO A 96 -27.10 -7.87 -13.84
N GLU A 97 -28.16 -8.42 -13.23
CA GLU A 97 -28.60 -9.69 -13.69
C GLU A 97 -29.28 -9.51 -14.97
N ILE A 98 -28.95 -10.37 -15.86
CA ILE A 98 -29.50 -10.21 -17.05
C ILE A 98 -30.59 -11.01 -17.23
N ASP A 99 -31.15 -11.38 -16.88
CA ASP A 99 -32.05 -12.09 -16.98
C ASP A 99 -32.86 -12.04 -17.09
N GLN A 100 -32.54 -11.94 -16.90
CA GLN A 100 -32.98 -11.94 -16.66
C GLN A 100 -33.84 -11.97 -16.96
#